data_9a1914d4367115df9f895d2b2bfd0f42
#
_entry.id   9a1914d4367115df9f895d2b2bfd0f42
#
_cell.length_a   1.000
_cell.length_b   1.000
_cell.length_c   1.000
_cell.angle_alpha   90.00
_cell.angle_beta   90.00
_cell.angle_gamma   90.00
#
_symmetry.space_group_name_H-M   'P 1'
#
loop_
_entity.id
_entity.type
_entity.pdbx_description
1 polymer ?
#
loop_
_entity_poly.entity_id
_entity_poly.type
_entity_poly.pdbx_seq_one_letter_code
_entity_poly.pdbx_strand_id
1 'polypeptide(L)'
;MAVFVFILTFFFMEGVAWFTHKYVMHGLLWNLHEDHHTHTNPGFFERNDAFFLIFAVPGILCTVLGSSLGFLALFAIGLGITAYGFCYFLVHDVFIHQRFKWLRKTDNVYFRAIRRAHKKHHKHLSKEDGECFGMLLVPYKYLKAEIEASRK
;
A
#
# COMPACT_ATOMS: atom_id res chain seq x y z
N MET A 1 14.56 22.34 -2.38
CA MET A 1 13.14 22.42 -1.97
C MET A 1 12.30 21.30 -2.59
N ALA A 2 12.23 21.11 -3.90
CA ALA A 2 11.40 20.08 -4.56
C ALA A 2 11.71 18.63 -4.10
N VAL A 3 12.98 18.26 -3.96
CA VAL A 3 13.38 16.93 -3.47
C VAL A 3 12.87 16.70 -2.03
N PHE A 4 12.92 17.71 -1.19
CA PHE A 4 12.38 17.63 0.17
C PHE A 4 10.86 17.42 0.16
N VAL A 5 10.13 18.16 -0.68
CA VAL A 5 8.67 18.02 -0.86
C VAL A 5 8.32 16.61 -1.37
N PHE A 6 9.05 16.10 -2.35
CA PHE A 6 8.90 14.74 -2.85
C PHE A 6 9.05 13.69 -1.74
N ILE A 7 10.16 13.76 -0.98
CA ILE A 7 10.43 12.81 0.11
C ILE A 7 9.36 12.89 1.20
N LEU A 8 8.99 14.11 1.61
CA LEU A 8 7.95 14.33 2.61
C LEU A 8 6.61 13.76 2.15
N THR A 9 6.23 14.01 0.89
CA THR A 9 5.00 13.47 0.31
C THR A 9 5.02 11.94 0.28
N PHE A 10 6.11 11.34 -0.16
CA PHE A 10 6.27 9.89 -0.20
C PHE A 10 5.99 9.25 1.18
N PHE A 11 6.63 9.74 2.23
CA PHE A 11 6.43 9.20 3.58
C PHE A 11 5.06 9.56 4.18
N PHE A 12 4.52 10.73 3.84
CA PHE A 12 3.17 11.12 4.25
C PHE A 12 2.10 10.18 3.66
N MET A 13 2.31 9.69 2.45
CA MET A 13 1.41 8.74 1.81
C MET A 13 1.26 7.42 2.56
N GLU A 14 2.25 6.99 3.34
CA GLU A 14 2.08 5.81 4.22
C GLU A 14 1.00 6.06 5.29
N GLY A 15 0.99 7.25 5.88
CA GLY A 15 -0.08 7.66 6.81
C GLY A 15 -1.45 7.77 6.13
N VAL A 16 -1.48 8.31 4.91
CA VAL A 16 -2.70 8.39 4.10
C VAL A 16 -3.22 6.99 3.76
N ALA A 17 -2.34 6.10 3.32
CA ALA A 17 -2.70 4.70 3.00
C ALA A 17 -3.22 3.97 4.25
N TRP A 18 -2.53 4.10 5.39
CA TRP A 18 -2.98 3.53 6.66
C TRP A 18 -4.38 4.04 7.07
N PHE A 19 -4.58 5.37 7.00
CA PHE A 19 -5.87 5.99 7.34
C PHE A 19 -6.99 5.52 6.39
N THR A 20 -6.72 5.58 5.09
CA THR A 20 -7.69 5.16 4.07
C THR A 20 -8.03 3.68 4.23
N HIS A 21 -7.04 2.83 4.41
CA HIS A 21 -7.25 1.39 4.59
C HIS A 21 -8.14 1.12 5.82
N LYS A 22 -7.80 1.73 6.97
CA LYS A 22 -8.52 1.48 8.22
C LYS A 22 -9.95 2.04 8.25
N TYR A 23 -10.16 3.27 7.78
CA TYR A 23 -11.43 3.99 7.99
C TYR A 23 -12.30 4.08 6.75
N VAL A 24 -11.69 4.06 5.56
CA VAL A 24 -12.43 4.15 4.31
C VAL A 24 -12.66 2.74 3.75
N MET A 25 -11.61 1.96 3.56
CA MET A 25 -11.70 0.62 2.97
C MET A 25 -12.39 -0.36 3.94
N HIS A 26 -11.99 -0.40 5.21
CA HIS A 26 -12.66 -1.17 6.27
C HIS A 26 -13.86 -0.46 6.90
N GLY A 27 -14.30 0.68 6.36
CA GLY A 27 -15.43 1.46 6.83
C GLY A 27 -16.44 1.72 5.72
N LEU A 28 -16.43 2.97 5.22
CA LEU A 28 -17.43 3.49 4.28
C LEU A 28 -17.48 2.73 2.95
N LEU A 29 -16.35 2.28 2.43
CA LEU A 29 -16.21 1.62 1.13
C LEU A 29 -15.82 0.14 1.26
N TRP A 30 -16.25 -0.51 2.34
CA TRP A 30 -16.03 -1.93 2.54
C TRP A 30 -16.50 -2.80 1.35
N ASN A 31 -17.61 -2.42 0.75
CA ASN A 31 -18.15 -3.11 -0.44
C ASN A 31 -17.19 -3.15 -1.63
N LEU A 32 -16.22 -2.23 -1.72
CA LEU A 32 -15.15 -2.25 -2.72
C LEU A 32 -13.92 -3.05 -2.26
N HIS A 33 -13.76 -3.28 -0.95
CA HIS A 33 -12.59 -3.93 -0.36
C HIS A 33 -12.85 -5.39 0.06
N GLU A 34 -14.10 -5.75 0.25
CA GLU A 34 -14.53 -7.07 0.72
C GLU A 34 -14.02 -8.23 -0.16
N ASP A 35 -14.10 -8.09 -1.48
CA ASP A 35 -13.66 -9.15 -2.40
C ASP A 35 -12.15 -9.41 -2.33
N HIS A 36 -11.36 -8.40 -1.93
CA HIS A 36 -9.95 -8.52 -1.66
C HIS A 36 -9.64 -9.39 -0.43
N HIS A 37 -10.52 -9.37 0.60
CA HIS A 37 -10.40 -10.21 1.79
C HIS A 37 -10.95 -11.62 1.58
N THR A 38 -12.08 -11.72 0.89
CA THR A 38 -12.83 -12.98 0.76
C THR A 38 -12.45 -13.79 -0.48
N HIS A 39 -11.69 -13.19 -1.42
CA HIS A 39 -11.31 -13.81 -2.69
C HIS A 39 -12.51 -14.41 -3.45
N THR A 40 -13.67 -13.76 -3.35
CA THR A 40 -14.91 -14.22 -4.01
C THR A 40 -14.95 -13.92 -5.50
N ASN A 41 -14.09 -13.03 -5.98
CA ASN A 41 -13.97 -12.70 -7.39
C ASN A 41 -12.96 -13.64 -8.07
N PRO A 42 -13.38 -14.47 -9.06
CA PRO A 42 -12.47 -15.36 -9.77
C PRO A 42 -11.62 -14.64 -10.82
N GLY A 43 -11.87 -13.36 -11.10
CA GLY A 43 -11.19 -12.56 -12.10
C GLY A 43 -9.80 -12.08 -11.65
N PHE A 44 -9.02 -11.57 -12.62
CA PHE A 44 -7.75 -10.91 -12.33
C PHE A 44 -7.95 -9.56 -11.65
N PHE A 45 -9.02 -8.85 -11.99
CA PHE A 45 -9.36 -7.55 -11.41
C PHE A 45 -10.34 -7.72 -10.25
N GLU A 46 -10.08 -7.00 -9.16
CA GLU A 46 -10.92 -6.93 -7.97
C GLU A 46 -11.62 -5.56 -7.91
N ARG A 47 -12.74 -5.47 -7.20
CA ARG A 47 -13.36 -4.15 -6.91
C ARG A 47 -12.42 -3.24 -6.14
N ASN A 48 -11.55 -3.84 -5.35
CA ASN A 48 -10.47 -3.17 -4.63
C ASN A 48 -9.53 -2.37 -5.55
N ASP A 49 -9.40 -2.72 -6.82
CA ASP A 49 -8.55 -1.99 -7.77
C ASP A 49 -9.05 -0.55 -8.03
N ALA A 50 -10.30 -0.22 -7.65
CA ALA A 50 -10.79 1.14 -7.68
C ALA A 50 -9.96 2.08 -6.80
N PHE A 51 -9.40 1.60 -5.70
CA PHE A 51 -8.52 2.41 -4.84
C PHE A 51 -7.22 2.80 -5.54
N PHE A 52 -6.72 1.97 -6.46
CA PHE A 52 -5.58 2.35 -7.29
C PHE A 52 -5.89 3.63 -8.09
N LEU A 53 -7.07 3.73 -8.70
CA LEU A 53 -7.47 4.92 -9.45
C LEU A 53 -7.68 6.13 -8.53
N ILE A 54 -8.26 5.93 -7.35
CA ILE A 54 -8.49 7.00 -6.36
C ILE A 54 -7.16 7.68 -5.98
N PHE A 55 -6.06 6.93 -5.90
CA PHE A 55 -4.73 7.48 -5.60
C PHE A 55 -3.94 7.90 -6.85
N ALA A 56 -4.08 7.18 -7.96
CA ALA A 56 -3.34 7.48 -9.19
C ALA A 56 -3.80 8.81 -9.82
N VAL A 57 -5.11 9.07 -9.84
CA VAL A 57 -5.66 10.29 -10.46
C VAL A 57 -5.11 11.56 -9.82
N PRO A 58 -5.14 11.78 -8.49
CA PRO A 58 -4.51 12.94 -7.87
C PRO A 58 -3.00 13.04 -8.15
N GLY A 59 -2.27 11.94 -8.13
CA GLY A 59 -0.84 11.90 -8.44
C GLY A 59 -0.55 12.39 -9.87
N ILE A 60 -1.30 11.88 -10.84
CA ILE A 60 -1.19 12.28 -12.25
C ILE A 60 -1.57 13.77 -12.42
N LEU A 61 -2.68 14.20 -11.84
CA LEU A 61 -3.13 15.59 -11.94
C LEU A 61 -2.11 16.55 -11.35
N CYS A 62 -1.58 16.28 -10.16
CA CYS A 62 -0.54 17.12 -9.54
C CYS A 62 0.74 17.16 -10.41
N THR A 63 1.13 16.04 -11.00
CA THR A 63 2.30 15.96 -11.88
C THR A 63 2.10 16.78 -13.15
N VAL A 64 0.97 16.59 -13.84
CA VAL A 64 0.66 17.28 -15.11
C VAL A 64 0.47 18.77 -14.87
N LEU A 65 -0.34 19.18 -13.91
CA LEU A 65 -0.58 20.58 -13.60
C LEU A 65 0.68 21.27 -13.07
N GLY A 66 1.43 20.61 -12.21
CA GLY A 66 2.70 21.15 -11.69
C GLY A 66 3.72 21.39 -12.80
N SER A 67 3.81 20.47 -13.76
CA SER A 67 4.66 20.63 -14.94
C SER A 67 4.17 21.74 -15.87
N SER A 68 2.88 21.76 -16.20
CA SER A 68 2.28 22.72 -17.15
C SER A 68 2.30 24.15 -16.63
N LEU A 69 2.14 24.34 -15.32
CA LEU A 69 2.10 25.65 -14.66
C LEU A 69 3.50 26.11 -14.19
N GLY A 70 4.53 25.30 -14.35
CA GLY A 70 5.87 25.58 -13.80
C GLY A 70 5.90 25.55 -12.26
N PHE A 71 4.93 24.93 -11.61
CA PHE A 71 4.83 24.89 -10.16
C PHE A 71 5.54 23.66 -9.59
N LEU A 72 6.84 23.81 -9.36
CA LEU A 72 7.75 22.73 -8.98
C LEU A 72 7.34 21.97 -7.70
N ALA A 73 6.72 22.65 -6.72
CA ALA A 73 6.26 21.98 -5.50
C ALA A 73 5.09 21.02 -5.81
N LEU A 74 4.10 21.44 -6.62
CA LEU A 74 2.99 20.60 -7.03
C LEU A 74 3.46 19.41 -7.86
N PHE A 75 4.42 19.61 -8.76
CA PHE A 75 5.06 18.54 -9.52
C PHE A 75 5.72 17.51 -8.60
N ALA A 76 6.47 17.97 -7.58
CA ALA A 76 7.13 17.10 -6.60
C ALA A 76 6.13 16.32 -5.74
N ILE A 77 4.98 16.93 -5.37
CA ILE A 77 3.88 16.23 -4.69
C ILE A 77 3.34 15.11 -5.58
N GLY A 78 3.03 15.40 -6.84
CA GLY A 78 2.52 14.41 -7.80
C GLY A 78 3.48 13.23 -7.97
N LEU A 79 4.78 13.49 -8.10
CA LEU A 79 5.80 12.45 -8.17
C LEU A 79 5.89 11.64 -6.87
N GLY A 80 5.77 12.28 -5.70
CA GLY A 80 5.78 11.60 -4.40
C GLY A 80 4.62 10.62 -4.23
N ILE A 81 3.40 11.03 -4.61
CA ILE A 81 2.20 10.18 -4.62
C ILE A 81 2.40 9.00 -5.59
N THR A 82 2.87 9.27 -6.80
CA THR A 82 3.09 8.26 -7.84
C THR A 82 4.16 7.24 -7.42
N ALA A 83 5.27 7.71 -6.87
CA ALA A 83 6.35 6.83 -6.38
C ALA A 83 5.87 5.93 -5.23
N TYR A 84 5.09 6.49 -4.29
CA TYR A 84 4.49 5.69 -3.22
C TYR A 84 3.52 4.65 -3.78
N GLY A 85 2.62 5.04 -4.69
CA GLY A 85 1.67 4.13 -5.33
C GLY A 85 2.36 2.98 -6.07
N PHE A 86 3.48 3.27 -6.73
CA PHE A 86 4.30 2.24 -7.38
C PHE A 86 4.94 1.28 -6.35
N CYS A 87 5.50 1.80 -5.26
CA CYS A 87 6.02 0.95 -4.17
C CYS A 87 4.91 0.11 -3.53
N TYR A 88 3.73 0.71 -3.31
CA TYR A 88 2.55 0.00 -2.82
C TYR A 88 2.18 -1.16 -3.75
N PHE A 89 2.06 -0.92 -5.05
CA PHE A 89 1.78 -1.96 -6.03
C PHE A 89 2.81 -3.10 -5.98
N LEU A 90 4.11 -2.79 -5.95
CA LEU A 90 5.16 -3.81 -5.90
C LEU A 90 5.10 -4.64 -4.62
N VAL A 91 4.85 -4.00 -3.48
CA VAL A 91 4.79 -4.71 -2.19
C VAL A 91 3.47 -5.46 -2.03
N HIS A 92 2.35 -4.81 -2.30
CA HIS A 92 1.03 -5.37 -2.07
C HIS A 92 0.64 -6.41 -3.13
N ASP A 93 0.57 -6.00 -4.40
CA ASP A 93 0.02 -6.85 -5.47
C ASP A 93 1.03 -7.87 -5.98
N VAL A 94 2.31 -7.46 -6.16
CA VAL A 94 3.32 -8.36 -6.70
C VAL A 94 3.91 -9.25 -5.62
N PHE A 95 4.39 -8.66 -4.52
CA PHE A 95 5.14 -9.42 -3.51
C PHE A 95 4.22 -10.16 -2.51
N ILE A 96 3.16 -9.54 -1.99
CA ILE A 96 2.29 -10.14 -0.97
C ILE A 96 1.22 -11.00 -1.62
N HIS A 97 0.35 -10.41 -2.45
CA HIS A 97 -0.77 -11.12 -3.09
C HIS A 97 -0.36 -12.01 -4.26
N GLN A 98 0.87 -11.82 -4.77
CA GLN A 98 1.41 -12.63 -5.86
C GLN A 98 0.52 -12.68 -7.10
N ARG A 99 -0.22 -11.59 -7.38
CA ARG A 99 -0.99 -11.41 -8.64
C ARG A 99 -0.08 -11.61 -9.85
N PHE A 100 1.20 -11.25 -9.68
CA PHE A 100 2.28 -11.57 -10.62
C PHE A 100 3.23 -12.57 -9.98
N LYS A 101 3.71 -13.55 -10.74
CA LYS A 101 4.57 -14.63 -10.23
C LYS A 101 6.03 -14.19 -10.00
N TRP A 102 6.23 -12.92 -9.63
CA TRP A 102 7.52 -12.32 -9.33
C TRP A 102 7.75 -12.21 -7.83
N LEU A 103 9.01 -12.12 -7.41
CA LEU A 103 9.41 -11.87 -6.02
C LEU A 103 8.76 -12.81 -4.98
N ARG A 104 8.49 -14.06 -5.36
CA ARG A 104 7.77 -15.02 -4.51
C ARG A 104 8.53 -15.40 -3.26
N LYS A 105 9.86 -15.51 -3.37
CA LYS A 105 10.75 -15.93 -2.27
C LYS A 105 11.60 -14.75 -1.84
N THR A 106 11.84 -14.65 -0.54
CA THR A 106 12.75 -13.66 0.03
C THR A 106 13.29 -14.16 1.35
N ASP A 107 14.60 -13.97 1.57
CA ASP A 107 15.27 -14.20 2.84
C ASP A 107 15.41 -12.91 3.66
N ASN A 108 15.01 -11.77 3.08
CA ASN A 108 15.02 -10.49 3.77
C ASN A 108 13.97 -10.47 4.88
N VAL A 109 14.43 -10.28 6.11
CA VAL A 109 13.62 -10.29 7.34
C VAL A 109 12.50 -9.24 7.31
N TYR A 110 12.78 -8.05 6.79
CA TYR A 110 11.79 -6.97 6.70
C TYR A 110 10.65 -7.32 5.73
N PHE A 111 10.96 -7.81 4.54
CA PHE A 111 9.94 -8.24 3.58
C PHE A 111 9.13 -9.44 4.09
N ARG A 112 9.75 -10.35 4.82
CA ARG A 112 9.02 -11.45 5.48
C ARG A 112 8.07 -10.92 6.54
N ALA A 113 8.49 -9.92 7.33
CA ALA A 113 7.65 -9.28 8.34
C ALA A 113 6.44 -8.57 7.73
N ILE A 114 6.63 -7.81 6.64
CA ILE A 114 5.54 -7.17 5.89
C ILE A 114 4.52 -8.22 5.41
N ARG A 115 4.99 -9.26 4.72
CA ARG A 115 4.11 -10.33 4.21
C ARG A 115 3.35 -11.01 5.34
N ARG A 116 4.00 -11.28 6.47
CA ARG A 116 3.37 -11.89 7.64
C ARG A 116 2.30 -10.99 8.25
N ALA A 117 2.59 -9.70 8.41
CA ALA A 117 1.66 -8.72 8.94
C ALA A 117 0.41 -8.61 8.05
N HIS A 118 0.59 -8.52 6.74
CA HIS A 118 -0.51 -8.43 5.79
C HIS A 118 -1.33 -9.72 5.72
N LYS A 119 -0.69 -10.88 5.74
CA LYS A 119 -1.41 -12.17 5.86
C LYS A 119 -2.22 -12.28 7.15
N LYS A 120 -1.75 -11.68 8.25
CA LYS A 120 -2.54 -11.63 9.49
C LYS A 120 -3.74 -10.70 9.34
N HIS A 121 -3.59 -9.58 8.63
CA HIS A 121 -4.68 -8.69 8.26
C HIS A 121 -5.78 -9.44 7.49
N HIS A 122 -5.43 -10.18 6.46
CA HIS A 122 -6.36 -10.97 5.64
C HIS A 122 -6.99 -12.19 6.34
N LYS A 123 -6.58 -12.53 7.56
CA LYS A 123 -7.31 -13.55 8.35
C LYS A 123 -8.64 -13.04 8.89
N HIS A 124 -8.81 -11.73 8.94
CA HIS A 124 -10.08 -11.10 9.30
C HIS A 124 -10.88 -10.87 8.01
N LEU A 125 -11.90 -11.71 7.80
CA LEU A 125 -12.73 -11.68 6.59
C LEU A 125 -13.88 -10.66 6.67
N SER A 126 -14.03 -10.01 7.83
CA SER A 126 -14.99 -8.92 8.04
C SER A 126 -14.28 -7.57 8.06
N LYS A 127 -15.04 -6.49 7.99
CA LYS A 127 -14.52 -5.13 8.11
C LYS A 127 -13.98 -4.80 9.52
N GLU A 128 -14.35 -5.61 10.52
CA GLU A 128 -14.03 -5.39 11.92
C GLU A 128 -12.78 -6.18 12.33
N ASP A 129 -12.19 -5.78 13.47
CA ASP A 129 -11.04 -6.45 14.11
C ASP A 129 -9.77 -6.57 13.26
N GLY A 130 -9.69 -5.85 12.14
CA GLY A 130 -8.48 -5.82 11.32
C GLY A 130 -7.29 -5.22 12.06
N GLU A 131 -6.09 -5.70 11.75
CA GLU A 131 -4.82 -5.14 12.22
C GLU A 131 -3.85 -4.93 11.03
N CYS A 132 -2.78 -4.15 11.22
CA CYS A 132 -1.74 -3.98 10.19
C CYS A 132 -2.24 -3.31 8.89
N PHE A 133 -2.88 -2.16 9.02
CA PHE A 133 -3.41 -1.38 7.89
C PHE A 133 -2.34 -0.61 7.09
N GLY A 134 -1.11 -0.47 7.62
CA GLY A 134 0.01 0.11 6.88
C GLY A 134 0.59 -0.86 5.86
N MET A 135 1.34 -0.34 4.89
CA MET A 135 1.94 -1.14 3.84
C MET A 135 3.45 -1.28 4.01
N LEU A 136 4.14 -0.17 4.18
CA LEU A 136 5.59 -0.17 4.36
C LEU A 136 5.99 -0.24 5.84
N LEU A 137 5.18 0.33 6.73
CA LEU A 137 5.43 0.28 8.18
C LEU A 137 4.56 -0.78 8.84
N VAL A 138 5.21 -1.76 9.44
CA VAL A 138 4.52 -2.85 10.15
C VAL A 138 4.82 -2.78 11.65
N PRO A 139 3.88 -3.23 12.51
CA PRO A 139 4.12 -3.32 13.94
C PRO A 139 5.39 -4.11 14.25
N TYR A 140 6.22 -3.57 15.15
CA TYR A 140 7.53 -4.14 15.50
C TYR A 140 7.49 -5.61 15.90
N LYS A 141 6.37 -6.09 16.47
CA LYS A 141 6.18 -7.50 16.83
C LYS A 141 6.44 -8.47 15.67
N TYR A 142 6.09 -8.08 14.42
CA TYR A 142 6.31 -8.91 13.23
C TYR A 142 7.77 -8.93 12.81
N LEU A 143 8.44 -7.78 12.85
CA LEU A 143 9.86 -7.68 12.55
C LEU A 143 10.68 -8.48 13.57
N LYS A 144 10.39 -8.32 14.87
CA LYS A 144 11.02 -9.07 15.96
C LYS A 144 10.89 -10.59 15.76
N ALA A 145 9.68 -11.06 15.47
CA ALA A 145 9.43 -12.48 15.25
C ALA A 145 10.23 -13.06 14.06
N GLU A 146 10.40 -12.30 12.97
CA GLU A 146 11.19 -12.75 11.83
C GLU A 146 12.70 -12.69 12.10
N ILE A 147 13.18 -11.72 12.89
CA ILE A 147 14.58 -11.69 13.36
C ILE A 147 14.88 -12.90 14.22
N GLU A 148 14.01 -13.25 15.17
CA GLU A 148 14.18 -14.43 16.03
C GLU A 148 14.15 -15.72 15.23
N ALA A 149 13.29 -15.84 14.24
CA ALA A 149 13.21 -17.00 13.36
C ALA A 149 14.45 -17.17 12.46
N SER A 150 15.07 -16.07 12.05
CA SER A 150 16.27 -16.10 11.18
C SER A 150 17.58 -16.49 11.93
N ARG A 151 17.54 -16.49 13.27
CA ARG A 151 18.69 -16.85 14.13
C ARG A 151 18.73 -18.33 14.51
N LYS A 152 17.66 -19.06 14.18
CA LYS A 152 17.54 -20.53 14.39
C LYS A 152 17.92 -21.30 13.16
#